data_6e5ac320b0199b818b0e38722d739dd3
#
_entry.id   6e5ac320b0199b818b0e38722d739dd3
#
_cell.length_a   1.000
_cell.length_b   1.000
_cell.length_c   1.000
_cell.angle_alpha   90.00
_cell.angle_beta   90.00
_cell.angle_gamma   90.00
#
_symmetry.space_group_name_H-M   'P 1'
#
loop_
_entity.id
_entity.type
_entity.pdbx_description
1 polymer ?
#
loop_
_entity_poly.entity_id
_entity_poly.type
_entity_poly.pdbx_seq_one_letter_code
_entity_poly.pdbx_strand_id
1 'polypeptide(L)'
;MDSTDNSQSVGDVQFAPLARTIIKITGSDRAAFLHNFSTNDIVKMQPGDRCEAFITSVQGKTLGHVVVYCVEEALVLVTADGQQETLINHLDRYIIMEDVELENCSGIASTWLLFGEGIPSVASELNGVEFMSPYGYCGETCQLLLGDASTAESLEQLQVREASSDQIETLRLEAGFVEFGVDVTEANLPQEVARDAIAISFTKGCYLGQETVARIDALGHVNWLMRTMTGIGLASLNAGDEIAGDDGKKIARLTSCSNASDPNQKIALGYVHNDFAESGTTIADGIQVA
;
A
#
# COMPACT_ATOMS: atom_id res chain seq x y z
N MET A 1 51.29 -5.78 9.21
CA MET A 1 50.00 -5.93 9.93
C MET A 1 49.04 -5.01 9.24
N ASP A 2 48.42 -5.53 8.17
CA ASP A 2 47.41 -4.79 7.42
C ASP A 2 46.11 -4.88 8.21
N SER A 3 45.68 -3.75 8.73
CA SER A 3 44.31 -3.56 9.20
C SER A 3 43.43 -3.38 7.96
N THR A 4 42.81 -4.47 7.51
CA THR A 4 41.72 -4.42 6.55
C THR A 4 40.60 -3.62 7.19
N ASP A 5 40.49 -2.37 6.75
CA ASP A 5 39.31 -1.51 6.97
C ASP A 5 38.13 -2.19 6.29
N ASN A 6 37.34 -2.90 7.08
CA ASN A 6 36.14 -3.61 6.64
C ASN A 6 34.93 -2.68 6.78
N SER A 7 35.07 -1.42 6.34
CA SER A 7 33.93 -0.53 6.10
C SER A 7 33.21 -1.02 4.84
N GLN A 8 32.41 -2.08 4.98
CA GLN A 8 31.36 -2.35 4.01
C GLN A 8 30.44 -1.12 4.02
N SER A 9 30.49 -0.34 2.95
CA SER A 9 29.64 0.81 2.79
C SER A 9 28.18 0.37 2.90
N VAL A 10 27.42 1.02 3.79
CA VAL A 10 25.99 0.79 4.02
C VAL A 10 25.17 1.05 2.73
N GLY A 11 25.84 1.43 1.63
CA GLY A 11 25.20 1.74 0.35
C GLY A 11 24.30 2.97 0.45
N ASP A 12 23.37 3.08 -0.47
CA ASP A 12 22.34 4.14 -0.46
C ASP A 12 21.06 3.72 0.30
N VAL A 13 21.20 2.83 1.30
CA VAL A 13 20.04 2.41 2.12
C VAL A 13 19.57 3.55 2.98
N GLN A 14 18.27 3.74 3.01
CA GLN A 14 17.59 4.70 3.85
C GLN A 14 16.45 4.03 4.60
N PHE A 15 16.05 4.62 5.72
CA PHE A 15 14.87 4.19 6.45
C PHE A 15 13.94 5.37 6.75
N ALA A 16 12.68 5.06 7.04
CA ALA A 16 11.74 6.01 7.58
C ALA A 16 10.77 5.32 8.53
N PRO A 17 10.43 5.92 9.68
CA PRO A 17 9.33 5.44 10.50
C PRO A 17 8.02 5.56 9.73
N LEU A 18 7.17 4.52 9.82
CA LEU A 18 5.87 4.51 9.16
C LEU A 18 4.85 3.76 10.02
N ALA A 19 3.96 4.49 10.69
CA ALA A 19 2.88 3.88 11.44
C ALA A 19 1.95 3.05 10.53
N ARG A 20 1.61 1.83 10.97
CA ARG A 20 0.73 0.91 10.25
C ARG A 20 -0.23 0.20 11.19
N THR A 21 -1.43 -0.05 10.70
CA THR A 21 -2.31 -1.05 11.30
C THR A 21 -1.78 -2.43 10.96
N ILE A 22 -1.60 -3.26 11.98
CA ILE A 22 -1.14 -4.64 11.87
C ILE A 22 -2.17 -5.52 12.58
N ILE A 23 -2.78 -6.44 11.82
CA ILE A 23 -3.74 -7.42 12.36
C ILE A 23 -3.18 -8.80 12.08
N LYS A 24 -2.98 -9.57 13.14
CA LYS A 24 -2.57 -10.96 13.05
C LYS A 24 -3.82 -11.86 13.12
N ILE A 25 -3.89 -12.82 12.21
CA ILE A 25 -5.00 -13.78 12.12
C ILE A 25 -4.41 -15.17 12.32
N THR A 26 -4.87 -15.87 13.34
CA THR A 26 -4.47 -17.24 13.70
C THR A 26 -5.64 -18.21 13.63
N GLY A 27 -5.41 -19.48 13.92
CA GLY A 27 -6.41 -20.55 13.85
C GLY A 27 -6.30 -21.36 12.56
N SER A 28 -6.85 -22.57 12.58
CA SER A 28 -6.77 -23.52 11.46
C SER A 28 -7.55 -23.04 10.23
N ASP A 29 -8.61 -22.25 10.45
CA ASP A 29 -9.49 -21.77 9.37
C ASP A 29 -9.08 -20.40 8.82
N ARG A 30 -7.99 -19.75 9.34
CA ARG A 30 -7.55 -18.40 9.00
C ARG A 30 -7.49 -18.10 7.50
N ALA A 31 -6.93 -19.04 6.71
CA ALA A 31 -6.76 -18.84 5.27
C ALA A 31 -8.09 -18.89 4.52
N ALA A 32 -8.93 -19.88 4.82
CA ALA A 32 -10.27 -20.01 4.23
C ALA A 32 -11.17 -18.84 4.65
N PHE A 33 -11.09 -18.43 5.92
CA PHE A 33 -11.82 -17.30 6.44
C PHE A 33 -11.45 -16.01 5.70
N LEU A 34 -10.18 -15.59 5.73
CA LEU A 34 -9.77 -14.33 5.08
C LEU A 34 -10.01 -14.38 3.57
N HIS A 35 -9.87 -15.54 2.93
CA HIS A 35 -10.20 -15.71 1.52
C HIS A 35 -11.65 -15.30 1.21
N ASN A 36 -12.59 -15.57 2.10
CA ASN A 36 -14.00 -15.23 1.92
C ASN A 36 -14.31 -13.74 2.11
N PHE A 37 -13.38 -12.93 2.64
CA PHE A 37 -13.56 -11.51 2.92
C PHE A 37 -12.59 -10.60 2.15
N SER A 38 -11.71 -11.16 1.35
CA SER A 38 -10.72 -10.42 0.57
C SER A 38 -10.87 -10.67 -0.93
N THR A 39 -10.44 -9.74 -1.74
CA THR A 39 -10.53 -9.82 -3.21
C THR A 39 -9.48 -10.73 -3.83
N ASN A 40 -8.40 -11.10 -3.12
CA ASN A 40 -7.32 -11.92 -3.67
C ASN A 40 -7.33 -13.37 -3.13
N ASP A 41 -6.56 -14.25 -3.75
CA ASP A 41 -6.54 -15.69 -3.48
C ASP A 41 -5.62 -16.05 -2.31
N ILE A 42 -6.16 -15.99 -1.09
CA ILE A 42 -5.42 -16.24 0.15
C ILE A 42 -5.14 -17.71 0.39
N VAL A 43 -6.06 -18.62 -0.03
CA VAL A 43 -5.94 -20.06 0.26
C VAL A 43 -4.73 -20.69 -0.42
N LYS A 44 -4.25 -20.12 -1.52
CA LYS A 44 -3.08 -20.65 -2.24
C LYS A 44 -1.73 -20.17 -1.67
N MET A 45 -1.75 -19.20 -0.75
CA MET A 45 -0.53 -18.65 -0.18
C MET A 45 0.20 -19.69 0.68
N GLN A 46 1.51 -19.70 0.58
CA GLN A 46 2.42 -20.51 1.40
C GLN A 46 3.21 -19.58 2.32
N PRO A 47 3.79 -20.08 3.43
CA PRO A 47 4.67 -19.30 4.26
C PRO A 47 5.78 -18.62 3.43
N GLY A 48 5.94 -17.30 3.61
CA GLY A 48 6.81 -16.43 2.82
C GLY A 48 6.13 -15.69 1.68
N ASP A 49 4.91 -16.11 1.27
CA ASP A 49 4.14 -15.40 0.25
C ASP A 49 3.50 -14.13 0.79
N ARG A 50 3.29 -13.17 -0.10
CA ARG A 50 2.50 -11.97 0.15
C ARG A 50 1.57 -11.66 -1.02
N CYS A 51 0.46 -10.99 -0.76
CA CYS A 51 -0.38 -10.40 -1.80
C CYS A 51 -1.03 -9.11 -1.33
N GLU A 52 -1.37 -8.23 -2.27
CA GLU A 52 -2.29 -7.13 -2.01
C GLU A 52 -3.73 -7.64 -2.15
N ALA A 53 -4.63 -7.05 -1.38
CA ALA A 53 -6.06 -7.33 -1.48
C ALA A 53 -6.89 -6.14 -1.00
N PHE A 54 -8.14 -6.13 -1.37
CA PHE A 54 -9.14 -5.27 -0.74
C PHE A 54 -10.01 -6.10 0.21
N ILE A 55 -10.30 -5.54 1.37
CA ILE A 55 -11.41 -6.00 2.21
C ILE A 55 -12.64 -5.21 1.79
N THR A 56 -13.74 -5.92 1.49
CA THR A 56 -14.93 -5.29 0.91
C THR A 56 -16.16 -5.44 1.80
N SER A 57 -17.07 -4.46 1.70
CA SER A 57 -18.40 -4.55 2.26
C SER A 57 -19.31 -5.49 1.45
N VAL A 58 -20.48 -5.81 1.97
CA VAL A 58 -21.53 -6.56 1.24
C VAL A 58 -21.87 -5.91 -0.11
N GLN A 59 -21.80 -4.57 -0.20
CA GLN A 59 -22.05 -3.82 -1.41
C GLN A 59 -20.85 -3.75 -2.37
N GLY A 60 -19.73 -4.39 -2.04
CA GLY A 60 -18.49 -4.38 -2.81
C GLY A 60 -17.69 -3.08 -2.73
N LYS A 61 -17.98 -2.22 -1.73
CA LYS A 61 -17.18 -1.04 -1.45
C LYS A 61 -15.93 -1.39 -0.67
N THR A 62 -14.85 -0.64 -0.88
CA THR A 62 -13.57 -0.85 -0.23
C THR A 62 -13.63 -0.46 1.25
N LEU A 63 -13.39 -1.38 2.17
CA LEU A 63 -13.25 -1.12 3.60
C LEU A 63 -11.78 -1.04 4.03
N GLY A 64 -10.87 -1.60 3.25
CA GLY A 64 -9.44 -1.52 3.47
C GLY A 64 -8.67 -1.98 2.23
N HIS A 65 -7.52 -1.35 2.00
CA HIS A 65 -6.47 -1.82 1.10
C HIS A 65 -5.39 -2.42 1.97
N VAL A 66 -5.15 -3.72 1.84
CA VAL A 66 -4.28 -4.48 2.73
C VAL A 66 -3.19 -5.20 1.96
N VAL A 67 -2.02 -5.35 2.57
CA VAL A 67 -1.02 -6.33 2.16
C VAL A 67 -1.09 -7.48 3.15
N VAL A 68 -1.33 -8.67 2.65
CA VAL A 68 -1.43 -9.90 3.43
C VAL A 68 -0.12 -10.67 3.30
N TYR A 69 0.48 -11.02 4.42
CA TYR A 69 1.67 -11.87 4.50
C TYR A 69 1.27 -13.21 5.11
N CYS A 70 1.70 -14.30 4.48
CA CYS A 70 1.56 -15.64 5.03
C CYS A 70 2.82 -16.00 5.81
N VAL A 71 2.68 -16.21 7.10
CA VAL A 71 3.75 -16.74 7.96
C VAL A 71 3.35 -18.14 8.46
N GLU A 72 4.26 -18.88 9.09
CA GLU A 72 4.06 -20.31 9.46
C GLU A 72 2.69 -20.57 10.13
N GLU A 73 2.36 -19.82 11.18
CA GLU A 73 1.18 -20.06 12.02
C GLU A 73 0.12 -18.95 11.91
N ALA A 74 0.31 -17.96 11.02
CA ALA A 74 -0.59 -16.82 10.94
C ALA A 74 -0.66 -16.20 9.54
N LEU A 75 -1.69 -15.39 9.33
CA LEU A 75 -1.69 -14.34 8.32
C LEU A 75 -1.51 -13.00 9.02
N VAL A 76 -0.70 -12.12 8.43
CA VAL A 76 -0.48 -10.75 8.93
C VAL A 76 -1.01 -9.78 7.90
N LEU A 77 -2.01 -8.99 8.28
CA LEU A 77 -2.55 -7.90 7.47
C LEU A 77 -1.86 -6.61 7.85
N VAL A 78 -1.33 -5.91 6.86
CA VAL A 78 -0.76 -4.58 7.01
C VAL A 78 -1.55 -3.59 6.15
N THR A 79 -1.97 -2.48 6.74
CA THR A 79 -2.72 -1.42 6.06
C THR A 79 -2.41 -0.06 6.65
N ALA A 80 -3.08 0.99 6.16
CA ALA A 80 -2.99 2.34 6.67
C ALA A 80 -3.22 2.39 8.19
N ASP A 81 -2.55 3.31 8.86
CA ASP A 81 -2.73 3.51 10.30
C ASP A 81 -4.18 3.88 10.66
N GLY A 82 -4.63 3.47 11.85
CA GLY A 82 -5.97 3.75 12.34
C GLY A 82 -7.09 2.83 11.82
N GLN A 83 -6.78 1.79 11.03
CA GLN A 83 -7.78 0.89 10.44
C GLN A 83 -8.15 -0.32 11.33
N GLN A 84 -7.47 -0.52 12.45
CA GLN A 84 -7.59 -1.71 13.29
C GLN A 84 -9.04 -1.99 13.74
N GLU A 85 -9.72 -0.99 14.27
CA GLU A 85 -11.10 -1.17 14.78
C GLU A 85 -12.08 -1.48 13.64
N THR A 86 -11.98 -0.74 12.53
CA THR A 86 -12.86 -0.93 11.37
C THR A 86 -12.74 -2.34 10.81
N LEU A 87 -11.52 -2.82 10.58
CA LEU A 87 -11.29 -4.13 9.97
C LEU A 87 -11.57 -5.28 10.94
N ILE A 88 -11.13 -5.18 12.20
CA ILE A 88 -11.42 -6.21 13.21
C ILE A 88 -12.93 -6.33 13.41
N ASN A 89 -13.63 -5.22 13.67
CA ASN A 89 -15.09 -5.26 13.86
C ASN A 89 -15.84 -5.75 12.61
N HIS A 90 -15.31 -5.50 11.41
CA HIS A 90 -15.90 -6.02 10.18
C HIS A 90 -15.73 -7.53 10.08
N LEU A 91 -14.55 -8.07 10.34
CA LEU A 91 -14.26 -9.50 10.22
C LEU A 91 -14.85 -10.30 11.38
N ASP A 92 -14.71 -9.84 12.63
CA ASP A 92 -15.13 -10.54 13.85
C ASP A 92 -16.62 -10.93 13.84
N ARG A 93 -17.49 -10.07 13.27
CA ARG A 93 -18.94 -10.36 13.16
C ARG A 93 -19.26 -11.63 12.35
N TYR A 94 -18.33 -12.13 11.57
CA TYR A 94 -18.51 -13.32 10.74
C TYR A 94 -17.81 -14.56 11.30
N ILE A 95 -17.11 -14.45 12.42
CA ILE A 95 -16.52 -15.58 13.16
C ILE A 95 -17.62 -16.16 14.03
N ILE A 96 -18.20 -17.29 13.63
CA ILE A 96 -19.32 -17.94 14.34
C ILE A 96 -18.90 -19.31 14.87
N MET A 97 -18.30 -20.14 14.03
CA MET A 97 -17.84 -21.50 14.35
C MET A 97 -16.42 -21.77 13.85
N GLU A 98 -15.86 -20.85 13.10
CA GLU A 98 -14.52 -20.93 12.54
C GLU A 98 -13.46 -20.84 13.63
N ASP A 99 -12.43 -21.68 13.54
CA ASP A 99 -11.24 -21.59 14.37
C ASP A 99 -10.35 -20.45 13.85
N VAL A 100 -10.71 -19.22 14.22
CA VAL A 100 -10.05 -17.97 13.81
C VAL A 100 -9.99 -17.02 14.99
N GLU A 101 -8.81 -16.44 15.21
CA GLU A 101 -8.58 -15.38 16.19
C GLU A 101 -7.95 -14.17 15.49
N LEU A 102 -8.48 -12.97 15.79
CA LEU A 102 -8.00 -11.68 15.28
C LEU A 102 -7.29 -10.94 16.42
N GLU A 103 -6.03 -10.61 16.24
CA GLU A 103 -5.22 -9.89 17.22
C GLU A 103 -4.77 -8.55 16.62
N ASN A 104 -5.04 -7.45 17.33
CA ASN A 104 -4.48 -6.14 17.00
C ASN A 104 -3.04 -6.05 17.49
N CYS A 105 -2.09 -6.07 16.57
CA CYS A 105 -0.67 -5.92 16.84
C CYS A 105 -0.14 -4.51 16.54
N SER A 106 -1.02 -3.55 16.20
CA SER A 106 -0.63 -2.17 15.92
C SER A 106 -0.01 -1.52 17.17
N GLY A 107 1.16 -0.90 17.03
CA GLY A 107 1.85 -0.22 18.12
C GLY A 107 2.55 -1.13 19.13
N ILE A 108 2.51 -2.45 18.97
CA ILE A 108 3.28 -3.40 19.82
C ILE A 108 4.76 -3.33 19.42
N ALA A 109 5.05 -3.37 18.13
CA ALA A 109 6.36 -3.15 17.56
C ALA A 109 6.40 -1.83 16.81
N SER A 110 7.58 -1.22 16.71
CA SER A 110 7.79 -0.09 15.83
C SER A 110 7.90 -0.57 14.38
N THR A 111 7.46 0.26 13.45
CA THR A 111 7.47 -0.06 12.03
C THR A 111 8.27 0.97 11.25
N TRP A 112 9.08 0.49 10.32
CA TRP A 112 9.89 1.32 9.41
C TRP A 112 9.78 0.82 7.98
N LEU A 113 10.00 1.73 7.07
CA LEU A 113 10.38 1.40 5.69
C LEU A 113 11.90 1.33 5.61
N LEU A 114 12.42 0.35 4.89
CA LEU A 114 13.83 0.23 4.52
C LEU A 114 13.90 0.14 2.99
N PHE A 115 14.64 1.03 2.33
CA PHE A 115 14.67 1.13 0.87
C PHE A 115 16.04 1.60 0.37
N GLY A 116 16.31 1.44 -0.93
CA GLY A 116 17.59 1.73 -1.55
C GLY A 116 18.41 0.49 -1.86
N GLU A 117 19.63 0.69 -2.32
CA GLU A 117 20.55 -0.39 -2.65
C GLU A 117 21.35 -0.85 -1.42
N GLY A 118 21.53 -2.15 -1.23
CA GLY A 118 22.30 -2.71 -0.13
C GLY A 118 21.49 -3.19 1.07
N ILE A 119 20.15 -3.21 0.99
CA ILE A 119 19.26 -3.69 2.06
C ILE A 119 19.72 -5.04 2.67
N PRO A 120 20.12 -6.09 1.91
CA PRO A 120 20.53 -7.35 2.53
C PRO A 120 21.72 -7.22 3.48
N SER A 121 22.68 -6.33 3.19
CA SER A 121 23.83 -6.09 4.06
C SER A 121 23.39 -5.42 5.37
N VAL A 122 22.57 -4.38 5.29
CA VAL A 122 22.03 -3.68 6.47
C VAL A 122 21.17 -4.64 7.30
N ALA A 123 20.26 -5.36 6.66
CA ALA A 123 19.34 -6.28 7.33
C ALA A 123 20.06 -7.38 8.13
N SER A 124 21.21 -7.86 7.65
CA SER A 124 22.00 -8.88 8.35
C SER A 124 22.66 -8.40 9.64
N GLU A 125 22.77 -7.08 9.84
CA GLU A 125 23.39 -6.45 10.99
C GLU A 125 22.36 -5.84 11.97
N LEU A 126 21.07 -5.83 11.61
CA LEU A 126 20.02 -5.35 12.48
C LEU A 126 19.72 -6.34 13.62
N ASN A 127 19.50 -5.80 14.82
CA ASN A 127 19.05 -6.56 15.98
C ASN A 127 17.57 -6.29 16.25
N GLY A 128 16.89 -7.17 16.97
CA GLY A 128 15.50 -6.98 17.41
C GLY A 128 14.48 -6.96 16.28
N VAL A 129 14.85 -7.41 15.08
CA VAL A 129 13.93 -7.53 13.95
C VAL A 129 13.00 -8.71 14.18
N GLU A 130 11.72 -8.44 14.28
CA GLU A 130 10.67 -9.44 14.43
C GLU A 130 10.13 -9.89 13.06
N PHE A 131 10.07 -8.96 12.10
CA PHE A 131 9.56 -9.23 10.77
C PHE A 131 10.16 -8.26 9.76
N MET A 132 10.50 -8.77 8.58
CA MET A 132 10.89 -7.96 7.42
C MET A 132 10.38 -8.63 6.15
N SER A 133 9.72 -7.86 5.30
CA SER A 133 9.17 -8.38 4.04
C SER A 133 8.98 -7.25 3.02
N PRO A 134 9.03 -7.57 1.71
CA PRO A 134 8.75 -6.58 0.68
C PRO A 134 7.41 -5.87 0.90
N TYR A 135 7.42 -4.54 0.77
CA TYR A 135 6.25 -3.69 0.90
C TYR A 135 6.31 -2.59 -0.16
N GLY A 136 5.44 -2.64 -1.14
CA GLY A 136 5.53 -1.80 -2.34
C GLY A 136 5.35 -0.28 -2.14
N TYR A 137 5.46 0.21 -0.91
CA TYR A 137 5.19 1.61 -0.55
C TYR A 137 6.10 2.62 -1.27
N CYS A 138 7.39 2.32 -1.34
CA CYS A 138 8.39 3.14 -2.04
C CYS A 138 9.00 2.37 -3.23
N GLY A 139 8.21 1.55 -3.92
CA GLY A 139 8.67 0.72 -5.03
C GLY A 139 8.97 -0.73 -4.63
N GLU A 140 9.41 -1.53 -5.61
CA GLU A 140 9.52 -2.99 -5.46
C GLU A 140 10.58 -3.44 -4.45
N THR A 141 11.66 -2.69 -4.29
CA THR A 141 12.75 -3.03 -3.36
C THR A 141 12.48 -2.61 -1.93
N CYS A 142 11.44 -1.79 -1.69
CA CYS A 142 11.09 -1.32 -0.36
C CYS A 142 10.66 -2.49 0.54
N GLN A 143 11.19 -2.50 1.77
CA GLN A 143 10.84 -3.48 2.80
C GLN A 143 10.07 -2.82 3.93
N LEU A 144 9.06 -3.49 4.46
CA LEU A 144 8.50 -3.21 5.76
C LEU A 144 9.30 -3.93 6.82
N LEU A 145 9.73 -3.21 7.84
CA LEU A 145 10.50 -3.70 8.97
C LEU A 145 9.69 -3.49 10.25
N LEU A 146 9.49 -4.54 11.00
CA LEU A 146 8.93 -4.51 12.34
C LEU A 146 10.01 -4.93 13.33
N GLY A 147 10.11 -4.23 14.43
CA GLY A 147 11.08 -4.56 15.46
C GLY A 147 10.92 -3.73 16.73
N ASP A 148 11.81 -3.96 17.64
CA ASP A 148 11.86 -3.31 18.95
C ASP A 148 12.85 -2.12 18.99
N ALA A 149 13.14 -1.62 20.20
CA ALA A 149 14.07 -0.52 20.38
C ALA A 149 15.51 -0.85 19.90
N SER A 150 15.92 -2.12 19.94
CA SER A 150 17.26 -2.51 19.48
C SER A 150 17.38 -2.44 17.96
N THR A 151 16.28 -2.52 17.22
CA THR A 151 16.25 -2.28 15.78
C THR A 151 16.54 -0.81 15.47
N ALA A 152 15.92 0.12 16.17
CA ALA A 152 16.18 1.55 16.04
C ALA A 152 17.65 1.88 16.37
N GLU A 153 18.17 1.36 17.47
CA GLU A 153 19.56 1.53 17.88
C GLU A 153 20.53 1.00 16.81
N SER A 154 20.22 -0.15 16.19
CA SER A 154 21.05 -0.72 15.13
C SER A 154 21.07 0.16 13.88
N LEU A 155 19.92 0.73 13.46
CA LEU A 155 19.85 1.65 12.34
C LEU A 155 20.74 2.89 12.57
N GLU A 156 20.72 3.43 13.80
CA GLU A 156 21.57 4.57 14.19
C GLU A 156 23.07 4.17 14.19
N GLN A 157 23.43 3.03 14.77
CA GLN A 157 24.81 2.53 14.83
C GLN A 157 25.40 2.27 13.46
N LEU A 158 24.61 1.74 12.53
CA LEU A 158 24.96 1.53 11.14
C LEU A 158 24.96 2.83 10.32
N GLN A 159 24.56 3.94 10.92
CA GLN A 159 24.49 5.24 10.25
C GLN A 159 23.58 5.22 9.00
N VAL A 160 22.53 4.37 9.02
CA VAL A 160 21.53 4.38 7.96
C VAL A 160 20.80 5.72 8.01
N ARG A 161 20.69 6.38 6.86
CA ARG A 161 20.09 7.72 6.78
C ARG A 161 18.58 7.66 6.92
N GLU A 162 18.01 8.47 7.79
CA GLU A 162 16.57 8.68 7.87
C GLU A 162 16.11 9.60 6.71
N ALA A 163 15.09 9.15 5.98
CA ALA A 163 14.47 9.92 4.93
C ALA A 163 13.42 10.88 5.48
N SER A 164 13.29 12.04 4.86
CA SER A 164 12.23 12.99 5.23
C SER A 164 10.85 12.49 4.80
N SER A 165 9.80 13.00 5.47
CA SER A 165 8.41 12.72 5.10
C SER A 165 8.09 13.10 3.66
N ASP A 166 8.63 14.23 3.17
CA ASP A 166 8.44 14.67 1.79
C ASP A 166 9.08 13.71 0.78
N GLN A 167 10.27 13.18 1.12
CA GLN A 167 10.93 12.18 0.28
C GLN A 167 10.12 10.88 0.22
N ILE A 168 9.64 10.39 1.36
CA ILE A 168 8.82 9.20 1.44
C ILE A 168 7.52 9.36 0.66
N GLU A 169 6.86 10.52 0.81
CA GLU A 169 5.63 10.81 0.06
C GLU A 169 5.90 10.83 -1.46
N THR A 170 6.98 11.45 -1.90
CA THR A 170 7.36 11.46 -3.32
C THR A 170 7.58 10.03 -3.85
N LEU A 171 8.35 9.21 -3.14
CA LEU A 171 8.59 7.81 -3.52
C LEU A 171 7.30 6.97 -3.54
N ARG A 172 6.39 7.21 -2.59
CA ARG A 172 5.07 6.57 -2.56
C ARG A 172 4.26 6.89 -3.82
N LEU A 173 4.25 8.18 -4.19
CA LEU A 173 3.53 8.64 -5.38
C LEU A 173 4.16 8.11 -6.66
N GLU A 174 5.49 8.04 -6.75
CA GLU A 174 6.22 7.40 -7.86
C GLU A 174 5.87 5.92 -8.00
N ALA A 175 5.77 5.22 -6.87
CA ALA A 175 5.37 3.82 -6.83
C ALA A 175 3.88 3.59 -7.13
N GLY A 176 3.07 4.66 -7.18
CA GLY A 176 1.62 4.56 -7.32
C GLY A 176 0.95 3.83 -6.14
N PHE A 177 1.59 3.84 -4.95
CA PHE A 177 1.01 3.18 -3.79
C PHE A 177 -0.06 4.06 -3.16
N VAL A 178 -1.27 3.50 -3.02
CA VAL A 178 -2.43 4.20 -2.49
C VAL A 178 -2.55 4.04 -0.98
N GLU A 179 -2.88 5.12 -0.29
CA GLU A 179 -3.10 5.13 1.16
C GLU A 179 -4.60 5.15 1.44
N PHE A 180 -5.08 4.14 2.20
CA PHE A 180 -6.48 4.12 2.62
C PHE A 180 -6.76 5.24 3.64
N GLY A 181 -7.86 5.93 3.45
CA GLY A 181 -8.21 7.14 4.24
C GLY A 181 -7.74 8.44 3.60
N VAL A 182 -6.79 8.37 2.67
CA VAL A 182 -6.28 9.53 1.90
C VAL A 182 -6.67 9.41 0.43
N ASP A 183 -6.13 8.40 -0.26
CA ASP A 183 -6.37 8.18 -1.69
C ASP A 183 -7.61 7.31 -1.94
N VAL A 184 -7.86 6.36 -1.06
CA VAL A 184 -8.98 5.40 -1.13
C VAL A 184 -9.79 5.48 0.13
N THR A 185 -11.12 5.45 0.00
CA THR A 185 -12.07 5.50 1.11
C THR A 185 -13.18 4.46 0.92
N GLU A 186 -14.06 4.34 1.90
CA GLU A 186 -15.26 3.49 1.81
C GLU A 186 -16.23 3.90 0.69
N ALA A 187 -16.07 5.08 0.09
CA ALA A 187 -16.87 5.49 -1.06
C ALA A 187 -16.42 4.80 -2.36
N ASN A 188 -15.21 4.29 -2.41
CA ASN A 188 -14.59 3.76 -3.62
C ASN A 188 -14.91 2.28 -3.84
N LEU A 189 -14.90 1.89 -5.12
CA LEU A 189 -14.90 0.51 -5.56
C LEU A 189 -13.45 0.04 -5.75
N PRO A 190 -13.12 -1.25 -5.52
CA PRO A 190 -11.78 -1.78 -5.73
C PRO A 190 -11.19 -1.46 -7.11
N GLN A 191 -11.99 -1.56 -8.19
CA GLN A 191 -11.52 -1.29 -9.55
C GLN A 191 -11.21 0.19 -9.82
N GLU A 192 -11.82 1.12 -9.06
CA GLU A 192 -11.47 2.55 -9.18
C GLU A 192 -10.02 2.83 -8.75
N VAL A 193 -9.46 1.95 -7.91
CA VAL A 193 -8.08 2.06 -7.41
C VAL A 193 -7.05 1.68 -8.48
N ALA A 194 -7.49 1.00 -9.55
CA ALA A 194 -6.65 0.57 -10.68
C ALA A 194 -5.46 -0.34 -10.28
N ARG A 195 -5.68 -1.20 -9.29
CA ARG A 195 -4.70 -2.23 -8.85
C ARG A 195 -5.23 -3.64 -9.09
N ASP A 196 -6.15 -3.81 -10.02
CA ASP A 196 -6.87 -5.06 -10.28
C ASP A 196 -5.93 -6.23 -10.54
N ALA A 197 -4.90 -6.01 -11.34
CA ALA A 197 -3.95 -7.06 -11.73
C ALA A 197 -3.19 -7.69 -10.55
N ILE A 198 -3.06 -6.99 -9.42
CA ILE A 198 -2.28 -7.44 -8.27
C ILE A 198 -3.13 -7.65 -7.01
N ALA A 199 -4.27 -6.95 -6.89
CA ALA A 199 -5.09 -6.96 -5.69
C ALA A 199 -6.43 -7.70 -5.84
N ILE A 200 -6.83 -8.12 -7.06
CA ILE A 200 -8.09 -8.81 -7.31
C ILE A 200 -7.85 -10.10 -8.09
N SER A 201 -8.28 -11.22 -7.54
CA SER A 201 -8.33 -12.49 -8.27
C SER A 201 -9.73 -12.72 -8.83
N PHE A 202 -9.89 -12.65 -10.13
CA PHE A 202 -11.15 -12.94 -10.82
C PHE A 202 -11.43 -14.44 -10.99
N THR A 203 -10.48 -15.30 -10.61
CA THR A 203 -10.57 -16.77 -10.74
C THR A 203 -10.73 -17.50 -9.42
N LYS A 204 -10.63 -16.79 -8.29
CA LYS A 204 -10.84 -17.37 -6.95
C LYS A 204 -12.32 -17.69 -6.69
N GLY A 205 -12.57 -18.39 -5.58
CA GLY A 205 -13.93 -18.65 -5.07
C GLY A 205 -14.66 -17.38 -4.61
N CYS A 206 -15.89 -17.56 -4.14
CA CYS A 206 -16.73 -16.47 -3.70
C CYS A 206 -16.13 -15.70 -2.50
N TYR A 207 -16.41 -14.42 -2.46
CA TYR A 207 -16.08 -13.55 -1.32
C TYR A 207 -17.14 -12.46 -1.12
N LEU A 208 -17.16 -11.86 0.05
CA LEU A 208 -18.13 -10.83 0.40
C LEU A 208 -18.00 -9.62 -0.54
N GLY A 209 -19.11 -9.20 -1.17
CA GLY A 209 -19.13 -8.07 -2.11
C GLY A 209 -18.71 -8.41 -3.55
N GLN A 210 -18.39 -9.68 -3.84
CA GLN A 210 -17.94 -10.12 -5.17
C GLN A 210 -18.92 -9.78 -6.30
N GLU A 211 -20.22 -9.80 -6.06
CA GLU A 211 -21.22 -9.55 -7.12
C GLU A 211 -20.99 -8.21 -7.81
N THR A 212 -20.76 -7.15 -7.03
CA THR A 212 -20.48 -5.82 -7.57
C THR A 212 -19.16 -5.80 -8.34
N VAL A 213 -18.09 -6.37 -7.79
CA VAL A 213 -16.77 -6.43 -8.40
C VAL A 213 -16.79 -7.23 -9.70
N ALA A 214 -17.39 -8.41 -9.70
CA ALA A 214 -17.50 -9.25 -10.91
C ALA A 214 -18.41 -8.62 -11.98
N ARG A 215 -19.48 -7.91 -11.59
CA ARG A 215 -20.34 -7.21 -12.54
C ARG A 215 -19.61 -6.08 -13.25
N ILE A 216 -18.77 -5.32 -12.55
CA ILE A 216 -17.97 -4.25 -13.16
C ILE A 216 -16.96 -4.84 -14.14
N ASP A 217 -16.27 -5.92 -13.76
CA ASP A 217 -15.35 -6.64 -14.63
C ASP A 217 -16.03 -7.15 -15.91
N ALA A 218 -17.22 -7.76 -15.79
CA ALA A 218 -17.94 -8.32 -16.91
C ALA A 218 -18.64 -7.29 -17.81
N LEU A 219 -19.10 -6.15 -17.27
CA LEU A 219 -19.92 -5.17 -17.97
C LEU A 219 -19.17 -3.93 -18.43
N GLY A 220 -17.89 -3.82 -18.10
CA GLY A 220 -17.07 -2.88 -18.79
C GLY A 220 -16.12 -2.01 -17.98
N HIS A 221 -16.54 -1.04 -17.17
CA HIS A 221 -15.60 -0.07 -16.61
C HIS A 221 -16.19 0.72 -15.44
N VAL A 222 -15.29 1.27 -14.65
CA VAL A 222 -15.58 2.36 -13.71
C VAL A 222 -15.42 3.71 -14.41
N ASN A 223 -16.09 4.73 -13.91
CA ASN A 223 -16.00 6.08 -14.49
C ASN A 223 -14.72 6.81 -14.11
N TRP A 224 -14.13 6.45 -13.00
CA TRP A 224 -12.94 7.08 -12.43
C TRP A 224 -11.89 6.03 -12.12
N LEU A 225 -10.64 6.33 -12.45
CA LEU A 225 -9.48 5.45 -12.20
C LEU A 225 -8.39 6.23 -11.49
N MET A 226 -7.84 5.64 -10.43
CA MET A 226 -6.65 6.16 -9.78
C MET A 226 -5.47 6.14 -10.75
N ARG A 227 -4.78 7.28 -10.86
CA ARG A 227 -3.61 7.45 -11.72
C ARG A 227 -2.57 8.32 -11.04
N THR A 228 -1.32 8.00 -11.32
CA THR A 228 -0.21 8.94 -11.10
C THR A 228 -0.23 9.99 -12.20
N MET A 229 0.02 11.23 -11.82
CA MET A 229 0.07 12.36 -12.74
C MET A 229 1.36 13.15 -12.52
N THR A 230 1.93 13.66 -13.62
CA THR A 230 3.16 14.47 -13.63
C THR A 230 2.97 15.67 -14.56
N GLY A 231 3.85 16.64 -14.44
CA GLY A 231 3.87 17.77 -15.37
C GLY A 231 3.75 19.13 -14.69
N ILE A 232 4.15 20.17 -15.43
CA ILE A 232 4.24 21.53 -14.91
C ILE A 232 2.90 22.12 -14.44
N GLY A 233 1.80 21.63 -15.02
CA GLY A 233 0.44 22.03 -14.62
C GLY A 233 0.10 21.68 -13.17
N LEU A 234 0.83 20.75 -12.55
CA LEU A 234 0.65 20.41 -11.14
C LEU A 234 1.24 21.46 -10.18
N ALA A 235 2.07 22.40 -10.66
CA ALA A 235 2.86 23.31 -9.84
C ALA A 235 2.04 24.06 -8.77
N SER A 236 0.84 24.50 -9.14
CA SER A 236 -0.07 25.27 -8.24
C SER A 236 -1.16 24.41 -7.58
N LEU A 237 -1.23 23.11 -7.90
CA LEU A 237 -2.29 22.23 -7.41
C LEU A 237 -1.88 21.51 -6.13
N ASN A 238 -2.88 21.19 -5.32
CA ASN A 238 -2.75 20.49 -4.05
C ASN A 238 -3.71 19.29 -3.98
N ALA A 239 -3.53 18.46 -2.97
CA ALA A 239 -4.50 17.42 -2.64
C ALA A 239 -5.89 18.03 -2.43
N GLY A 240 -6.91 17.41 -3.03
CA GLY A 240 -8.30 17.88 -3.03
C GLY A 240 -8.69 18.74 -4.23
N ASP A 241 -7.74 19.30 -4.98
CA ASP A 241 -8.05 20.13 -6.15
C ASP A 241 -8.63 19.29 -7.29
N GLU A 242 -9.49 19.94 -8.07
CA GLU A 242 -10.11 19.35 -9.25
C GLU A 242 -9.54 19.98 -10.52
N ILE A 243 -9.31 19.14 -11.52
CA ILE A 243 -8.86 19.56 -12.85
C ILE A 243 -10.06 19.48 -13.79
N ALA A 244 -10.34 20.58 -14.48
CA ALA A 244 -11.40 20.68 -15.47
C ALA A 244 -10.82 20.73 -16.88
N GLY A 245 -11.55 20.22 -17.85
CA GLY A 245 -11.26 20.37 -19.28
C GLY A 245 -11.71 21.72 -19.83
N ASP A 246 -11.45 21.93 -21.11
CA ASP A 246 -11.82 23.16 -21.84
C ASP A 246 -13.35 23.41 -21.85
N ASP A 247 -14.14 22.34 -21.73
CA ASP A 247 -15.61 22.40 -21.63
C ASP A 247 -16.12 22.66 -20.21
N GLY A 248 -15.22 22.84 -19.26
CA GLY A 248 -15.52 23.06 -17.84
C GLY A 248 -15.94 21.80 -17.07
N LYS A 249 -15.92 20.63 -17.70
CA LYS A 249 -16.22 19.39 -17.00
C LYS A 249 -15.01 18.90 -16.23
N LYS A 250 -15.26 18.28 -15.07
CA LYS A 250 -14.25 17.67 -14.24
C LYS A 250 -13.62 16.47 -14.97
N ILE A 251 -12.29 16.53 -15.13
CA ILE A 251 -11.47 15.48 -15.72
C ILE A 251 -10.75 14.66 -14.63
N ALA A 252 -10.24 15.33 -13.60
CA ALA A 252 -9.53 14.65 -12.52
C ALA A 252 -9.79 15.33 -11.16
N ARG A 253 -9.50 14.60 -10.08
CA ARG A 253 -9.44 15.09 -8.71
C ARG A 253 -8.22 14.51 -8.04
N LEU A 254 -7.36 15.36 -7.52
CA LEU A 254 -6.14 14.96 -6.82
C LEU A 254 -6.46 14.49 -5.40
N THR A 255 -5.80 13.42 -4.95
CA THR A 255 -5.90 12.92 -3.59
C THR A 255 -4.63 13.16 -2.81
N SER A 256 -3.48 13.08 -3.48
CA SER A 256 -2.17 13.30 -2.90
C SER A 256 -1.26 14.05 -3.88
N CYS A 257 -0.37 14.88 -3.37
CA CYS A 257 0.60 15.64 -4.16
C CYS A 257 1.95 15.69 -3.44
N SER A 258 3.06 15.54 -4.19
CA SER A 258 4.39 15.76 -3.64
C SER A 258 4.66 17.24 -3.39
N ASN A 259 5.53 17.53 -2.41
CA ASN A 259 5.99 18.88 -2.07
C ASN A 259 7.27 19.27 -2.84
N ALA A 260 7.47 18.74 -4.07
CA ALA A 260 8.65 19.05 -4.86
C ALA A 260 8.77 20.57 -5.14
N SER A 261 9.94 21.14 -4.84
CA SER A 261 10.22 22.54 -5.11
C SER A 261 10.37 22.85 -6.60
N ASP A 262 10.81 21.87 -7.39
CA ASP A 262 10.86 21.96 -8.86
C ASP A 262 9.48 21.52 -9.41
N PRO A 263 8.77 22.42 -10.10
CA PRO A 263 7.48 22.09 -10.71
C PRO A 263 7.52 20.91 -11.69
N ASN A 264 8.68 20.66 -12.32
CA ASN A 264 8.84 19.54 -13.24
C ASN A 264 8.97 18.18 -12.53
N GLN A 265 9.25 18.21 -11.24
CA GLN A 265 9.36 17.00 -10.40
C GLN A 265 8.11 16.76 -9.54
N LYS A 266 7.09 17.61 -9.69
CA LYS A 266 5.85 17.43 -8.94
C LYS A 266 5.07 16.24 -9.46
N ILE A 267 4.65 15.39 -8.53
CA ILE A 267 3.88 14.16 -8.77
C ILE A 267 2.61 14.22 -7.95
N ALA A 268 1.53 13.73 -8.50
CA ALA A 268 0.26 13.60 -7.80
C ALA A 268 -0.38 12.23 -8.05
N LEU A 269 -1.15 11.75 -7.08
CA LEU A 269 -2.15 10.71 -7.25
C LEU A 269 -3.53 11.34 -7.28
N GLY A 270 -4.44 10.73 -8.03
CA GLY A 270 -5.81 11.17 -8.07
C GLY A 270 -6.68 10.35 -9.00
N TYR A 271 -7.97 10.57 -8.90
CA TYR A 271 -8.94 9.94 -9.77
C TYR A 271 -9.06 10.72 -11.08
N VAL A 272 -8.81 10.06 -12.20
CA VAL A 272 -8.95 10.57 -13.56
C VAL A 272 -10.17 9.92 -14.19
N HIS A 273 -11.01 10.71 -14.89
CA HIS A 273 -12.16 10.18 -15.63
C HIS A 273 -11.67 9.18 -16.69
N ASN A 274 -12.38 8.08 -16.85
CA ASN A 274 -11.95 6.95 -17.67
C ASN A 274 -11.58 7.35 -19.13
N ASP A 275 -12.28 8.33 -19.69
CA ASP A 275 -11.99 8.84 -21.06
C ASP A 275 -10.59 9.46 -21.19
N PHE A 276 -9.95 9.81 -20.08
CA PHE A 276 -8.63 10.46 -20.02
C PHE A 276 -7.59 9.66 -19.25
N ALA A 277 -7.94 8.47 -18.77
CA ALA A 277 -7.13 7.70 -17.82
C ALA A 277 -6.09 6.78 -18.49
N GLU A 278 -5.92 6.83 -19.82
CA GLU A 278 -4.90 6.07 -20.52
C GLU A 278 -3.51 6.68 -20.27
N SER A 279 -2.54 5.82 -19.96
CA SER A 279 -1.15 6.25 -19.74
C SER A 279 -0.59 6.98 -20.96
N GLY A 280 0.11 8.09 -20.71
CA GLY A 280 0.62 8.99 -21.76
C GLY A 280 -0.37 10.07 -22.20
N THR A 281 -1.63 10.02 -21.75
CA THR A 281 -2.61 11.06 -22.05
C THR A 281 -2.19 12.39 -21.39
N THR A 282 -2.23 13.47 -22.19
CA THR A 282 -2.07 14.82 -21.66
C THR A 282 -3.45 15.41 -21.37
N ILE A 283 -3.69 15.82 -20.15
CA ILE A 283 -4.89 16.55 -19.72
C ILE A 283 -4.58 18.06 -19.59
N ALA A 284 -5.44 18.81 -18.92
CA ALA A 284 -5.32 20.27 -18.83
C ALA A 284 -3.90 20.74 -18.38
N ASP A 285 -3.46 21.87 -18.92
CA ASP A 285 -2.21 22.57 -18.57
C ASP A 285 -0.93 21.73 -18.66
N GLY A 286 -0.91 20.71 -19.55
CA GLY A 286 0.26 19.86 -19.76
C GLY A 286 0.51 18.84 -18.65
N ILE A 287 -0.52 18.50 -17.87
CA ILE A 287 -0.48 17.41 -16.92
C ILE A 287 -0.57 16.09 -17.69
N GLN A 288 0.35 15.18 -17.45
CA GLN A 288 0.41 13.85 -18.04
C GLN A 288 -0.05 12.79 -17.06
N VAL A 289 -0.86 11.87 -17.57
CA VAL A 289 -1.29 10.65 -16.86
C VAL A 289 -0.21 9.58 -17.07
N ALA A 290 0.31 9.00 -16.00
CA ALA A 290 1.37 7.99 -16.05
C ALA A 290 0.81 6.56 -15.97
#